data_a80795342f35e01b13b35620dcf3d40f
#
_entry.id   a80795342f35e01b13b35620dcf3d40f
#
_cell.length_a   1.000
_cell.length_b   1.000
_cell.length_c   1.000
_cell.angle_alpha   90.00
_cell.angle_beta   90.00
_cell.angle_gamma   90.00
#
_symmetry.space_group_name_H-M   'P 1'
#
loop_
_entity.id
_entity.type
_entity.pdbx_description
1 polymer ?
#
loop_
_entity_poly.entity_id
_entity_poly.type
_entity_poly.pdbx_seq_one_letter_code
_entity_poly.pdbx_strand_id
1 'polypeptide(L)'
;MSTVLSKKQMTEEDIKLNYITPAIMKGWKGHITMETKITDGRINIRGNIVARSKPKFVDYMLYLNDGKPIAVVEAKDNNHSVSHGLQQAMTYAQMMDLPFAYSSNGDAFYEHNFLTGQEQQIALDKFPTQDELVARYYAELNGGKGISDLEKKIVLQPYYSSQNTYPPRYYQRNAVNRTVEAIARGQQRLLLVMATGTGKTYTAFQIVYRLLRSDLKKRILYLADRNILVDQSIAQDFAPLEKTTYKVDFSDKECLKEIASHEVNFALYHQMVGQNDEEHFRQIPPEYFDLIVVDECHRGSAKEDSNWRKVLEYFSSATQIGMTATPKESEKVSNIDYFGEPVYIYSLKQGIEDGFLAPFKVINITTNIGDGWRPYYGQTDIYGNVIEDRIYNNRDYDYNIILQDRIDEVAREITEYLKSTDRMQKTIIFCASEDHAERMRIALINRNSDMVKENPDYCVRITGSDVYAKSK
;
A
#
# COMPACT_ATOMS: atom_id res chain seq x y z
N MET A 1 -44.03 16.14 -36.14
CA MET A 1 -42.68 16.71 -35.95
C MET A 1 -42.34 16.53 -34.48
N SER A 2 -41.47 15.64 -34.14
CA SER A 2 -41.01 15.50 -32.74
C SER A 2 -40.17 16.73 -32.41
N THR A 3 -40.61 17.52 -31.48
CA THR A 3 -39.86 18.66 -30.93
C THR A 3 -38.57 18.10 -30.29
N VAL A 4 -37.49 18.20 -31.03
CA VAL A 4 -36.16 17.93 -30.44
C VAL A 4 -35.94 19.00 -29.38
N LEU A 5 -35.73 18.58 -28.12
CA LEU A 5 -35.41 19.49 -27.03
C LEU A 5 -34.17 20.32 -27.40
N SER A 6 -34.15 21.58 -27.05
CA SER A 6 -32.92 22.37 -27.18
C SER A 6 -31.86 21.83 -26.21
N LYS A 7 -30.56 21.94 -26.53
CA LYS A 7 -29.47 21.47 -25.65
C LYS A 7 -29.61 22.00 -24.22
N LYS A 8 -30.08 23.23 -24.05
CA LYS A 8 -30.31 23.87 -22.72
C LYS A 8 -31.43 23.24 -21.89
N GLN A 9 -32.33 22.49 -22.53
CA GLN A 9 -33.42 21.77 -21.86
C GLN A 9 -33.03 20.31 -21.56
N MET A 10 -31.92 19.86 -22.06
CA MET A 10 -31.40 18.51 -21.88
C MET A 10 -30.68 18.39 -20.51
N THR A 11 -30.84 17.23 -19.87
CA THR A 11 -30.08 16.86 -18.68
C THR A 11 -28.63 16.60 -19.07
N GLU A 12 -27.73 16.53 -18.07
CA GLU A 12 -26.35 16.13 -18.26
C GLU A 12 -26.24 14.75 -18.96
N GLU A 13 -27.08 13.80 -18.58
CA GLU A 13 -27.12 12.46 -19.20
C GLU A 13 -27.57 12.52 -20.68
N ASP A 14 -28.53 13.41 -21.01
CA ASP A 14 -28.93 13.61 -22.41
C ASP A 14 -27.78 14.22 -23.24
N ILE A 15 -27.04 15.15 -22.65
CA ILE A 15 -25.83 15.75 -23.29
C ILE A 15 -24.73 14.70 -23.47
N LYS A 16 -24.46 13.86 -22.45
CA LYS A 16 -23.55 12.73 -22.57
C LYS A 16 -23.95 11.83 -23.74
N LEU A 17 -25.20 11.38 -23.76
CA LEU A 17 -25.70 10.41 -24.75
C LEU A 17 -25.66 10.95 -26.18
N ASN A 18 -26.15 12.18 -26.39
CA ASN A 18 -26.41 12.70 -27.74
C ASN A 18 -25.22 13.43 -28.36
N TYR A 19 -24.25 13.92 -27.54
CA TYR A 19 -23.19 14.79 -28.04
C TYR A 19 -21.79 14.29 -27.62
N ILE A 20 -21.54 14.09 -26.33
CA ILE A 20 -20.20 13.81 -25.83
C ILE A 20 -19.77 12.37 -26.16
N THR A 21 -20.61 11.38 -25.81
CA THR A 21 -20.31 9.96 -26.09
C THR A 21 -20.08 9.70 -27.58
N PRO A 22 -20.95 10.18 -28.51
CA PRO A 22 -20.71 9.97 -29.94
C PRO A 22 -19.42 10.61 -30.45
N ALA A 23 -19.05 11.78 -29.90
CA ALA A 23 -17.79 12.45 -30.29
C ALA A 23 -16.56 11.65 -29.86
N ILE A 24 -16.52 11.17 -28.60
CA ILE A 24 -15.42 10.36 -28.08
C ILE A 24 -15.36 9.01 -28.82
N MET A 25 -16.49 8.34 -29.01
CA MET A 25 -16.54 7.00 -29.59
C MET A 25 -16.01 6.92 -31.04
N LYS A 26 -15.88 8.05 -31.76
CA LYS A 26 -15.25 8.07 -33.09
C LYS A 26 -13.83 7.53 -33.07
N GLY A 27 -13.04 7.86 -32.03
CA GLY A 27 -11.63 7.48 -31.93
C GLY A 27 -11.31 6.54 -30.77
N TRP A 28 -12.28 6.22 -29.87
CA TRP A 28 -12.02 5.51 -28.60
C TRP A 28 -12.86 4.24 -28.42
N LYS A 29 -13.42 3.69 -29.50
CA LYS A 29 -14.26 2.49 -29.40
C LYS A 29 -13.48 1.32 -28.77
N GLY A 30 -14.00 0.80 -27.66
CA GLY A 30 -13.37 -0.28 -26.89
C GLY A 30 -12.31 0.16 -25.88
N HIS A 31 -11.95 1.47 -25.86
CA HIS A 31 -10.92 2.02 -24.96
C HIS A 31 -11.48 3.11 -24.01
N ILE A 32 -12.74 3.01 -23.67
CA ILE A 32 -13.46 3.98 -22.84
C ILE A 32 -14.31 3.24 -21.80
N THR A 33 -14.36 3.77 -20.58
CA THR A 33 -15.36 3.41 -19.57
C THR A 33 -16.10 4.65 -19.12
N MET A 34 -17.37 4.46 -18.69
CA MET A 34 -18.21 5.53 -18.14
C MET A 34 -18.48 5.27 -16.67
N GLU A 35 -18.75 6.33 -15.91
CA GLU A 35 -19.08 6.26 -14.48
C GLU A 35 -18.07 5.41 -13.70
N THR A 36 -16.79 5.64 -13.99
CA THR A 36 -15.71 4.83 -13.40
C THR A 36 -15.46 5.25 -11.96
N LYS A 37 -15.67 4.33 -11.04
CA LYS A 37 -15.43 4.53 -9.61
C LYS A 37 -13.95 4.69 -9.31
N ILE A 38 -13.54 5.80 -8.66
CA ILE A 38 -12.16 6.08 -8.26
C ILE A 38 -11.96 5.74 -6.79
N THR A 39 -12.86 6.19 -5.89
CA THR A 39 -12.74 6.00 -4.44
C THR A 39 -13.98 5.31 -3.88
N ASP A 40 -13.82 4.73 -2.67
CA ASP A 40 -14.96 4.15 -1.95
C ASP A 40 -15.75 5.16 -1.12
N GLY A 41 -15.21 6.38 -0.97
CA GLY A 41 -15.74 7.41 -0.09
C GLY A 41 -15.37 7.18 1.37
N ARG A 42 -14.99 8.27 2.06
CA ARG A 42 -14.52 8.25 3.45
C ARG A 42 -15.56 7.68 4.40
N ILE A 43 -15.12 6.83 5.32
CA ILE A 43 -15.93 6.37 6.45
C ILE A 43 -15.90 7.45 7.53
N ASN A 44 -17.08 7.91 7.94
CA ASN A 44 -17.26 8.90 9.00
C ASN A 44 -17.90 8.22 10.21
N ILE A 45 -17.30 8.40 11.39
CA ILE A 45 -17.79 7.85 12.64
C ILE A 45 -18.20 9.02 13.54
N ARG A 46 -19.46 9.03 13.99
CA ARG A 46 -20.01 9.99 14.97
C ARG A 46 -20.72 9.21 16.09
N GLY A 47 -20.04 9.06 17.22
CA GLY A 47 -20.49 8.14 18.27
C GLY A 47 -20.57 6.71 17.74
N ASN A 48 -21.74 6.07 17.81
CA ASN A 48 -22.00 4.72 17.30
C ASN A 48 -22.54 4.72 15.85
N ILE A 49 -22.67 5.88 15.23
CA ILE A 49 -23.16 5.99 13.85
C ILE A 49 -21.98 5.94 12.90
N VAL A 50 -22.00 4.97 11.99
CA VAL A 50 -21.03 4.83 10.90
C VAL A 50 -21.73 5.19 9.60
N ALA A 51 -21.22 6.17 8.88
CA ALA A 51 -21.71 6.58 7.58
C ALA A 51 -20.54 6.69 6.60
N ARG A 52 -20.79 6.41 5.33
CA ARG A 52 -19.81 6.56 4.25
C ARG A 52 -20.14 7.76 3.39
N SER A 53 -19.15 8.59 3.08
CA SER A 53 -19.28 9.66 2.09
C SER A 53 -19.50 9.07 0.70
N LYS A 54 -20.07 9.87 -0.21
CA LYS A 54 -20.25 9.41 -1.59
C LYS A 54 -18.87 9.05 -2.22
N PRO A 55 -18.79 7.92 -2.93
CA PRO A 55 -17.61 7.61 -3.75
C PRO A 55 -17.44 8.66 -4.85
N LYS A 56 -16.20 8.81 -5.34
CA LYS A 56 -15.93 9.64 -6.52
C LYS A 56 -16.02 8.78 -7.77
N PHE A 57 -16.67 9.31 -8.78
CA PHE A 57 -16.77 8.72 -10.11
C PHE A 57 -16.26 9.71 -11.14
N VAL A 58 -15.73 9.21 -12.23
CA VAL A 58 -15.36 9.96 -13.42
C VAL A 58 -16.38 9.65 -14.51
N ASP A 59 -16.89 10.67 -15.16
CA ASP A 59 -17.89 10.49 -16.24
C ASP A 59 -17.34 9.60 -17.36
N TYR A 60 -16.12 9.90 -17.84
CA TYR A 60 -15.44 9.05 -18.82
C TYR A 60 -13.96 8.90 -18.48
N MET A 61 -13.46 7.67 -18.61
CA MET A 61 -12.05 7.36 -18.54
C MET A 61 -11.59 6.74 -19.84
N LEU A 62 -10.48 7.26 -20.39
CA LEU A 62 -9.91 6.85 -21.66
C LEU A 62 -8.62 6.07 -21.41
N TYR A 63 -8.43 4.99 -22.16
CA TYR A 63 -7.31 4.04 -21.93
C TYR A 63 -6.41 3.91 -23.14
N LEU A 64 -5.08 3.81 -22.91
CA LEU A 64 -4.09 3.50 -23.93
C LEU A 64 -4.24 2.07 -24.47
N ASN A 65 -4.37 1.15 -23.52
CA ASN A 65 -4.48 -0.30 -23.73
C ASN A 65 -5.18 -0.88 -22.51
N ASP A 66 -5.26 -2.20 -22.45
CA ASP A 66 -5.93 -2.91 -21.37
C ASP A 66 -5.36 -2.50 -19.99
N GLY A 67 -6.04 -1.55 -19.36
CA GLY A 67 -5.85 -1.15 -17.98
C GLY A 67 -5.02 0.11 -17.71
N LYS A 68 -4.32 0.72 -18.70
CA LYS A 68 -3.61 2.00 -18.46
C LYS A 68 -4.47 3.19 -18.90
N PRO A 69 -5.05 3.97 -17.97
CA PRO A 69 -5.77 5.19 -18.30
C PRO A 69 -4.79 6.29 -18.75
N ILE A 70 -5.23 7.17 -19.66
CA ILE A 70 -4.47 8.30 -20.17
C ILE A 70 -5.19 9.64 -19.96
N ALA A 71 -6.50 9.64 -19.90
CA ALA A 71 -7.29 10.86 -19.78
C ALA A 71 -8.61 10.62 -19.05
N VAL A 72 -9.14 11.70 -18.51
CA VAL A 72 -10.50 11.78 -17.97
C VAL A 72 -11.29 12.87 -18.69
N VAL A 73 -12.60 12.67 -18.79
CA VAL A 73 -13.53 13.69 -19.28
C VAL A 73 -14.68 13.85 -18.29
N GLU A 74 -14.93 15.08 -17.85
CA GLU A 74 -16.09 15.48 -17.04
C GLU A 74 -17.14 16.14 -17.93
N ALA A 75 -18.36 15.67 -17.83
CA ALA A 75 -19.50 16.21 -18.53
C ALA A 75 -20.24 17.23 -17.67
N LYS A 76 -20.89 18.18 -18.31
CA LYS A 76 -21.86 19.11 -17.71
C LYS A 76 -23.03 19.33 -18.67
N ASP A 77 -24.18 19.72 -18.11
CA ASP A 77 -25.27 20.15 -18.94
C ASP A 77 -24.93 21.43 -19.72
N ASN A 78 -25.71 21.73 -20.74
CA ASN A 78 -25.45 22.87 -21.66
C ASN A 78 -25.78 24.25 -21.06
N ASN A 79 -26.20 24.33 -19.79
CA ASN A 79 -26.36 25.61 -19.07
C ASN A 79 -25.04 26.08 -18.45
N HIS A 80 -24.03 25.23 -18.41
CA HIS A 80 -22.69 25.53 -17.94
C HIS A 80 -21.74 25.83 -19.10
N SER A 81 -20.64 26.55 -18.82
CA SER A 81 -19.56 26.75 -19.80
C SER A 81 -18.84 25.43 -20.11
N VAL A 82 -18.22 25.33 -21.28
CA VAL A 82 -17.42 24.15 -21.67
C VAL A 82 -16.35 23.80 -20.63
N SER A 83 -15.73 24.82 -20.01
CA SER A 83 -14.68 24.65 -18.99
C SER A 83 -15.18 24.42 -17.58
N HIS A 84 -16.50 24.42 -17.33
CA HIS A 84 -17.05 24.36 -15.97
C HIS A 84 -16.61 23.09 -15.20
N GLY A 85 -16.55 21.94 -15.85
CA GLY A 85 -16.10 20.68 -15.27
C GLY A 85 -14.58 20.50 -15.20
N LEU A 86 -13.79 21.41 -15.78
CA LEU A 86 -12.35 21.20 -15.94
C LEU A 86 -11.61 21.03 -14.62
N GLN A 87 -11.91 21.87 -13.62
CA GLN A 87 -11.23 21.77 -12.31
C GLN A 87 -11.50 20.42 -11.62
N GLN A 88 -12.67 19.85 -11.80
CA GLN A 88 -13.01 18.52 -11.31
C GLN A 88 -12.22 17.44 -12.08
N ALA A 89 -12.20 17.53 -13.41
CA ALA A 89 -11.42 16.64 -14.27
C ALA A 89 -9.93 16.69 -13.92
N MET A 90 -9.36 17.89 -13.72
CA MET A 90 -7.97 18.07 -13.31
C MET A 90 -7.68 17.41 -11.95
N THR A 91 -8.58 17.56 -10.99
CA THR A 91 -8.45 16.92 -9.66
C THR A 91 -8.39 15.40 -9.80
N TYR A 92 -9.23 14.82 -10.63
CA TYR A 92 -9.25 13.37 -10.87
C TYR A 92 -8.03 12.90 -11.65
N ALA A 93 -7.62 13.66 -12.67
CA ALA A 93 -6.41 13.35 -13.43
C ALA A 93 -5.16 13.38 -12.54
N GLN A 94 -5.02 14.38 -11.65
CA GLN A 94 -3.92 14.45 -10.68
C GLN A 94 -3.93 13.28 -9.70
N MET A 95 -5.11 12.90 -9.17
CA MET A 95 -5.22 11.72 -8.30
C MET A 95 -4.71 10.46 -8.99
N MET A 96 -5.02 10.30 -10.27
CA MET A 96 -4.72 9.09 -11.04
C MET A 96 -3.44 9.19 -11.87
N ASP A 97 -2.67 10.28 -11.71
CA ASP A 97 -1.41 10.53 -12.43
C ASP A 97 -1.59 10.48 -13.95
N LEU A 98 -2.65 11.12 -14.45
CA LEU A 98 -2.99 11.15 -15.87
C LEU A 98 -2.52 12.44 -16.54
N PRO A 99 -2.03 12.35 -17.79
CA PRO A 99 -1.48 13.49 -18.51
C PRO A 99 -2.55 14.46 -19.03
N PHE A 100 -3.79 14.02 -19.25
CA PHE A 100 -4.81 14.84 -19.88
C PHE A 100 -6.13 14.85 -19.06
N ALA A 101 -6.71 16.04 -18.93
CA ALA A 101 -8.02 16.25 -18.37
C ALA A 101 -8.90 17.06 -19.31
N TYR A 102 -10.14 16.64 -19.48
CA TYR A 102 -11.12 17.30 -20.34
C TYR A 102 -12.39 17.63 -19.60
N SER A 103 -13.06 18.71 -20.02
CA SER A 103 -14.47 18.95 -19.71
C SER A 103 -15.27 19.20 -20.99
N SER A 104 -16.57 18.94 -20.95
CA SER A 104 -17.47 19.20 -22.08
C SER A 104 -18.90 19.46 -21.60
N ASN A 105 -19.58 20.37 -22.28
CA ASN A 105 -21.02 20.62 -22.14
C ASN A 105 -21.83 20.24 -23.42
N GLY A 106 -21.22 19.46 -24.31
CA GLY A 106 -21.79 19.05 -25.57
C GLY A 106 -21.66 20.06 -26.73
N ASP A 107 -21.04 21.24 -26.54
CA ASP A 107 -20.71 22.18 -27.60
C ASP A 107 -19.25 22.02 -28.08
N ALA A 108 -18.37 21.80 -27.15
CA ALA A 108 -16.93 21.59 -27.39
C ALA A 108 -16.31 20.81 -26.24
N PHE A 109 -15.04 20.47 -26.36
CA PHE A 109 -14.19 20.03 -25.24
C PHE A 109 -13.26 21.15 -24.81
N TYR A 110 -12.91 21.19 -23.52
CA TYR A 110 -11.85 22.04 -22.99
C TYR A 110 -10.78 21.14 -22.34
N GLU A 111 -9.55 21.22 -22.84
CA GLU A 111 -8.42 20.36 -22.44
C GLU A 111 -7.50 21.09 -21.46
N HIS A 112 -7.03 20.40 -20.44
CA HIS A 112 -5.80 20.72 -19.70
C HIS A 112 -4.79 19.60 -19.92
N ASN A 113 -3.59 19.99 -20.37
CA ASN A 113 -2.46 19.09 -20.62
C ASN A 113 -1.41 19.26 -19.54
N PHE A 114 -1.29 18.28 -18.63
CA PHE A 114 -0.32 18.32 -17.52
C PHE A 114 1.15 18.20 -17.95
N LEU A 115 1.43 17.71 -19.16
CA LEU A 115 2.80 17.57 -19.66
C LEU A 115 3.38 18.92 -20.08
N THR A 116 2.53 19.80 -20.61
CA THR A 116 2.94 21.12 -21.13
C THR A 116 2.44 22.27 -20.27
N GLY A 117 1.44 22.05 -19.42
CA GLY A 117 0.73 23.09 -18.67
C GLY A 117 -0.22 23.93 -19.53
N GLN A 118 -0.49 23.54 -20.78
CA GLN A 118 -1.34 24.29 -21.70
C GLN A 118 -2.81 23.87 -21.60
N GLU A 119 -3.67 24.84 -21.91
CA GLU A 119 -5.11 24.64 -22.03
C GLU A 119 -5.58 25.08 -23.40
N GLN A 120 -6.58 24.35 -23.94
CA GLN A 120 -7.19 24.69 -25.22
C GLN A 120 -8.63 24.21 -25.32
N GLN A 121 -9.41 24.93 -26.12
CA GLN A 121 -10.74 24.49 -26.54
C GLN A 121 -10.66 23.70 -27.84
N ILE A 122 -11.34 22.56 -27.89
CA ILE A 122 -11.35 21.63 -29.03
C ILE A 122 -12.78 21.50 -29.51
N ALA A 123 -13.03 21.67 -30.79
CA ALA A 123 -14.35 21.48 -31.37
C ALA A 123 -14.85 20.04 -31.13
N LEU A 124 -16.15 19.86 -30.94
CA LEU A 124 -16.73 18.57 -30.56
C LEU A 124 -16.40 17.44 -31.56
N ASP A 125 -16.34 17.77 -32.85
CA ASP A 125 -16.00 16.83 -33.93
C ASP A 125 -14.50 16.59 -34.13
N LYS A 126 -13.65 17.33 -33.39
CA LYS A 126 -12.18 17.30 -33.42
C LYS A 126 -11.56 16.71 -32.17
N PHE A 127 -12.35 16.01 -31.33
CA PHE A 127 -11.79 15.32 -30.17
C PHE A 127 -10.69 14.36 -30.63
N PRO A 128 -9.48 14.37 -29.99
CA PRO A 128 -8.36 13.58 -30.46
C PRO A 128 -8.68 12.08 -30.42
N THR A 129 -8.28 11.37 -31.45
CA THR A 129 -8.33 9.90 -31.48
C THR A 129 -7.33 9.30 -30.49
N GLN A 130 -7.47 8.00 -30.21
CA GLN A 130 -6.53 7.28 -29.34
C GLN A 130 -5.10 7.42 -29.86
N ASP A 131 -4.88 7.17 -31.15
CA ASP A 131 -3.55 7.22 -31.77
C ASP A 131 -2.93 8.63 -31.70
N GLU A 132 -3.72 9.67 -31.95
CA GLU A 132 -3.26 11.06 -31.83
C GLU A 132 -2.89 11.42 -30.39
N LEU A 133 -3.71 11.02 -29.40
CA LEU A 133 -3.42 11.32 -28.00
C LEU A 133 -2.21 10.52 -27.48
N VAL A 134 -2.07 9.28 -27.91
CA VAL A 134 -0.90 8.43 -27.62
C VAL A 134 0.38 9.04 -28.21
N ALA A 135 0.32 9.50 -29.46
CA ALA A 135 1.45 10.14 -30.13
C ALA A 135 1.86 11.43 -29.39
N ARG A 136 0.89 12.27 -29.02
CA ARG A 136 1.14 13.48 -28.19
C ARG A 136 1.76 13.11 -26.85
N TYR A 137 1.17 12.14 -26.14
CA TYR A 137 1.68 11.67 -24.85
C TYR A 137 3.15 11.28 -24.95
N TYR A 138 3.52 10.46 -25.93
CA TYR A 138 4.89 10.04 -26.09
C TYR A 138 5.85 11.17 -26.51
N ALA A 139 5.40 12.09 -27.35
CA ALA A 139 6.22 13.22 -27.79
C ALA A 139 6.47 14.25 -26.67
N GLU A 140 5.48 14.50 -25.82
CA GLU A 140 5.52 15.53 -24.80
C GLU A 140 6.14 15.05 -23.47
N LEU A 141 6.25 13.73 -23.27
CA LEU A 141 6.90 13.16 -22.08
C LEU A 141 8.35 13.66 -21.93
N ASN A 142 8.81 13.69 -20.67
CA ASN A 142 10.16 14.11 -20.31
C ASN A 142 10.52 15.53 -20.80
N GLY A 143 9.54 16.43 -20.79
CA GLY A 143 9.72 17.81 -21.26
C GLY A 143 9.97 17.92 -22.78
N GLY A 144 9.30 17.06 -23.57
CA GLY A 144 9.42 17.04 -25.02
C GLY A 144 10.60 16.21 -25.55
N LYS A 145 11.33 15.51 -24.69
CA LYS A 145 12.40 14.59 -25.11
C LYS A 145 11.84 13.24 -25.60
N GLY A 146 10.56 13.00 -25.38
CA GLY A 146 9.91 11.74 -25.69
C GLY A 146 10.29 10.62 -24.75
N ILE A 147 10.02 9.38 -25.18
CA ILE A 147 10.36 8.16 -24.42
C ILE A 147 11.18 7.19 -25.29
N SER A 148 12.06 6.45 -24.62
CA SER A 148 12.85 5.39 -25.25
C SER A 148 11.96 4.19 -25.64
N ASP A 149 12.48 3.33 -26.52
CA ASP A 149 11.78 2.09 -26.88
C ASP A 149 11.58 1.16 -25.67
N LEU A 150 12.50 1.21 -24.70
CA LEU A 150 12.40 0.47 -23.46
C LEU A 150 11.24 0.97 -22.59
N GLU A 151 11.09 2.30 -22.46
CA GLU A 151 9.96 2.91 -21.75
C GLU A 151 8.64 2.58 -22.45
N LYS A 152 8.59 2.63 -23.80
CA LYS A 152 7.40 2.22 -24.56
C LYS A 152 7.01 0.78 -24.28
N LYS A 153 8.00 -0.12 -24.30
CA LYS A 153 7.77 -1.55 -24.01
C LYS A 153 7.13 -1.76 -22.65
N ILE A 154 7.61 -1.08 -21.61
CA ILE A 154 7.07 -1.23 -20.27
C ILE A 154 5.71 -0.51 -20.08
N VAL A 155 5.52 0.64 -20.73
CA VAL A 155 4.25 1.37 -20.69
C VAL A 155 3.12 0.55 -21.31
N LEU A 156 3.40 -0.14 -22.42
CA LEU A 156 2.43 -0.98 -23.12
C LEU A 156 2.22 -2.35 -22.49
N GLN A 157 3.07 -2.76 -21.54
CA GLN A 157 2.90 -4.04 -20.86
C GLN A 157 1.66 -4.01 -19.93
N PRO A 158 0.63 -4.85 -20.17
CA PRO A 158 -0.57 -4.88 -19.35
C PRO A 158 -0.28 -5.28 -17.90
N TYR A 159 -1.17 -4.89 -17.00
CA TYR A 159 -1.22 -5.47 -15.66
C TYR A 159 -1.64 -6.94 -15.74
N TYR A 160 -1.20 -7.73 -14.75
CA TYR A 160 -1.79 -9.05 -14.59
C TYR A 160 -3.27 -8.93 -14.26
N SER A 161 -4.10 -9.64 -14.98
CA SER A 161 -5.53 -9.80 -14.70
C SER A 161 -5.98 -11.24 -14.93
N SER A 162 -6.89 -11.72 -14.12
CA SER A 162 -7.57 -13.00 -14.28
C SER A 162 -9.02 -12.86 -13.82
N GLN A 163 -9.85 -13.85 -14.10
CA GLN A 163 -11.26 -13.85 -13.69
C GLN A 163 -11.44 -13.75 -12.16
N ASN A 164 -10.44 -14.16 -11.39
CA ASN A 164 -10.46 -14.21 -9.92
C ASN A 164 -9.67 -13.07 -9.26
N THR A 165 -9.06 -12.17 -10.03
CA THR A 165 -8.27 -11.06 -9.49
C THR A 165 -8.99 -9.73 -9.67
N TYR A 166 -9.00 -8.92 -8.61
CA TYR A 166 -9.49 -7.54 -8.72
C TYR A 166 -8.49 -6.69 -9.50
N PRO A 167 -8.96 -5.76 -10.36
CA PRO A 167 -8.08 -4.82 -11.02
C PRO A 167 -7.37 -3.94 -9.99
N PRO A 168 -6.13 -3.52 -10.26
CA PRO A 168 -5.41 -2.63 -9.35
C PRO A 168 -6.20 -1.35 -9.10
N ARG A 169 -6.28 -0.91 -7.85
CA ARG A 169 -6.84 0.40 -7.49
C ARG A 169 -5.98 1.51 -8.08
N TYR A 170 -6.53 2.71 -8.23
CA TYR A 170 -5.83 3.82 -8.88
C TYR A 170 -4.44 4.09 -8.27
N TYR A 171 -4.32 4.12 -6.95
CA TYR A 171 -3.06 4.37 -6.26
C TYR A 171 -2.04 3.23 -6.43
N GLN A 172 -2.50 1.98 -6.56
CA GLN A 172 -1.63 0.84 -6.90
C GLN A 172 -1.13 0.97 -8.33
N ARG A 173 -1.98 1.38 -9.26
CA ARG A 173 -1.57 1.67 -10.66
C ARG A 173 -0.50 2.75 -10.70
N ASN A 174 -0.71 3.86 -9.96
CA ASN A 174 0.27 4.95 -9.89
C ASN A 174 1.62 4.43 -9.35
N ALA A 175 1.60 3.67 -8.23
CA ALA A 175 2.79 3.08 -7.65
C ALA A 175 3.52 2.17 -8.65
N VAL A 176 2.79 1.25 -9.32
CA VAL A 176 3.34 0.34 -10.32
C VAL A 176 3.92 1.12 -11.50
N ASN A 177 3.16 2.05 -12.10
CA ASN A 177 3.60 2.80 -13.28
C ASN A 177 4.85 3.62 -12.98
N ARG A 178 4.85 4.42 -11.92
CA ARG A 178 6.01 5.25 -11.55
C ARG A 178 7.25 4.41 -11.29
N THR A 179 7.09 3.26 -10.64
CA THR A 179 8.22 2.37 -10.36
C THR A 179 8.79 1.76 -11.64
N VAL A 180 7.96 1.16 -12.49
CA VAL A 180 8.47 0.50 -13.70
C VAL A 180 9.02 1.49 -14.72
N GLU A 181 8.45 2.70 -14.84
CA GLU A 181 8.95 3.77 -15.68
C GLU A 181 10.29 4.33 -15.16
N ALA A 182 10.44 4.50 -13.83
CA ALA A 182 11.72 4.91 -13.24
C ALA A 182 12.83 3.88 -13.51
N ILE A 183 12.51 2.59 -13.41
CA ILE A 183 13.45 1.51 -13.77
C ILE A 183 13.82 1.54 -15.25
N ALA A 184 12.84 1.74 -16.14
CA ALA A 184 13.10 1.85 -17.57
C ALA A 184 14.00 3.05 -17.92
N ARG A 185 13.96 4.13 -17.12
CA ARG A 185 14.86 5.29 -17.22
C ARG A 185 16.23 5.08 -16.58
N GLY A 186 16.50 3.89 -16.04
CA GLY A 186 17.80 3.53 -15.47
C GLY A 186 17.96 3.85 -13.98
N GLN A 187 16.88 4.21 -13.27
CA GLN A 187 16.98 4.40 -11.81
C GLN A 187 17.24 3.07 -11.13
N GLN A 188 18.28 3.00 -10.30
CA GLN A 188 18.75 1.76 -9.68
C GLN A 188 18.22 1.56 -8.25
N ARG A 189 17.87 2.63 -7.55
CA ARG A 189 17.34 2.59 -6.18
C ARG A 189 16.03 3.35 -6.12
N LEU A 190 15.00 2.71 -5.60
CA LEU A 190 13.64 3.24 -5.56
C LEU A 190 13.01 2.99 -4.19
N LEU A 191 12.27 3.95 -3.69
CA LEU A 191 11.49 3.82 -2.46
C LEU A 191 10.00 3.97 -2.77
N LEU A 192 9.20 3.00 -2.32
CA LEU A 192 7.73 3.05 -2.34
C LEU A 192 7.21 3.17 -0.91
N VAL A 193 6.46 4.23 -0.63
CA VAL A 193 5.80 4.43 0.65
C VAL A 193 4.31 4.21 0.49
N MET A 194 3.80 3.11 1.04
CA MET A 194 2.38 2.77 0.98
C MET A 194 1.89 2.31 2.35
N ALA A 195 0.83 2.90 2.85
CA ALA A 195 0.26 2.58 4.18
C ALA A 195 -0.07 1.09 4.32
N THR A 196 -0.04 0.58 5.56
CA THR A 196 -0.46 -0.80 5.86
C THR A 196 -1.92 -1.01 5.42
N GLY A 197 -2.21 -2.18 4.84
CA GLY A 197 -3.55 -2.52 4.33
C GLY A 197 -3.87 -1.98 2.93
N THR A 198 -2.92 -1.32 2.24
CA THR A 198 -3.11 -0.80 0.87
C THR A 198 -2.70 -1.78 -0.22
N GLY A 199 -2.28 -3.00 0.14
CA GLY A 199 -1.87 -4.04 -0.82
C GLY A 199 -0.47 -3.84 -1.38
N LYS A 200 0.53 -3.56 -0.52
CA LYS A 200 1.94 -3.46 -0.91
C LYS A 200 2.42 -4.70 -1.66
N THR A 201 2.14 -5.90 -1.14
CA THR A 201 2.54 -7.18 -1.75
C THR A 201 1.95 -7.36 -3.14
N TYR A 202 0.66 -7.04 -3.30
CA TYR A 202 0.00 -7.05 -4.62
C TYR A 202 0.63 -6.04 -5.58
N THR A 203 0.99 -4.85 -5.09
CA THR A 203 1.70 -3.84 -5.89
C THR A 203 3.07 -4.34 -6.32
N ALA A 204 3.83 -4.97 -5.40
CA ALA A 204 5.11 -5.61 -5.72
C ALA A 204 4.96 -6.72 -6.78
N PHE A 205 3.96 -7.57 -6.64
CA PHE A 205 3.64 -8.59 -7.63
C PHE A 205 3.41 -7.98 -9.02
N GLN A 206 2.59 -6.93 -9.14
CA GLN A 206 2.32 -6.27 -10.42
C GLN A 206 3.59 -5.65 -11.03
N ILE A 207 4.47 -5.06 -10.20
CA ILE A 207 5.77 -4.54 -10.66
C ILE A 207 6.63 -5.67 -11.20
N VAL A 208 6.81 -6.75 -10.43
CA VAL A 208 7.60 -7.93 -10.80
C VAL A 208 7.04 -8.56 -12.07
N TYR A 209 5.74 -8.79 -12.15
CA TYR A 209 5.07 -9.36 -13.31
C TYR A 209 5.34 -8.55 -14.60
N ARG A 210 5.18 -7.22 -14.53
CA ARG A 210 5.40 -6.35 -15.69
C ARG A 210 6.86 -6.32 -16.12
N LEU A 211 7.80 -6.30 -15.17
CA LEU A 211 9.23 -6.31 -15.45
C LEU A 211 9.69 -7.65 -16.07
N LEU A 212 9.17 -8.77 -15.59
CA LEU A 212 9.40 -10.09 -16.19
C LEU A 212 8.82 -10.19 -17.61
N ARG A 213 7.55 -9.83 -17.79
CA ARG A 213 6.87 -9.92 -19.10
C ARG A 213 7.40 -8.97 -20.14
N SER A 214 8.02 -7.86 -19.74
CA SER A 214 8.71 -6.94 -20.63
C SER A 214 10.17 -7.33 -20.92
N ASP A 215 10.68 -8.42 -20.34
CA ASP A 215 12.10 -8.84 -20.38
C ASP A 215 13.09 -7.78 -19.84
N LEU A 216 12.62 -6.82 -19.02
CA LEU A 216 13.49 -5.84 -18.38
C LEU A 216 14.31 -6.45 -17.25
N LYS A 217 13.69 -7.39 -16.52
CA LYS A 217 14.27 -8.11 -15.39
C LYS A 217 13.92 -9.58 -15.50
N LYS A 218 14.83 -10.47 -15.07
CA LYS A 218 14.71 -11.92 -15.23
C LYS A 218 15.00 -12.71 -13.96
N ARG A 219 15.88 -12.19 -13.08
CA ARG A 219 16.32 -12.86 -11.86
C ARG A 219 16.07 -11.96 -10.67
N ILE A 220 15.04 -12.29 -9.91
CA ILE A 220 14.46 -11.42 -8.90
C ILE A 220 14.67 -12.04 -7.53
N LEU A 221 15.16 -11.24 -6.58
CA LEU A 221 15.20 -11.57 -5.16
C LEU A 221 14.14 -10.75 -4.43
N TYR A 222 13.22 -11.42 -3.75
CA TYR A 222 12.25 -10.80 -2.85
C TYR A 222 12.65 -11.04 -1.40
N LEU A 223 13.04 -9.99 -0.70
CA LEU A 223 13.48 -10.05 0.70
C LEU A 223 12.33 -9.64 1.63
N ALA A 224 12.03 -10.48 2.62
CA ALA A 224 11.04 -10.24 3.64
C ALA A 224 11.61 -10.48 5.06
N ASP A 225 10.90 -9.96 6.06
CA ASP A 225 11.26 -10.05 7.47
C ASP A 225 10.82 -11.39 8.12
N ARG A 226 9.66 -11.93 7.70
CA ARG A 226 9.01 -13.06 8.38
C ARG A 226 8.55 -14.16 7.42
N ASN A 227 8.75 -15.42 7.85
CA ASN A 227 8.33 -16.61 7.12
C ASN A 227 6.84 -16.57 6.70
N ILE A 228 5.96 -16.19 7.63
CA ILE A 228 4.52 -16.16 7.36
C ILE A 228 4.16 -15.17 6.23
N LEU A 229 4.90 -14.06 6.13
CA LEU A 229 4.70 -13.07 5.06
C LEU A 229 5.16 -13.64 3.71
N VAL A 230 6.27 -14.37 3.67
CA VAL A 230 6.76 -15.05 2.47
C VAL A 230 5.75 -16.09 2.00
N ASP A 231 5.29 -16.98 2.88
CA ASP A 231 4.36 -18.05 2.55
C ASP A 231 3.02 -17.49 2.04
N GLN A 232 2.49 -16.44 2.69
CA GLN A 232 1.28 -15.75 2.24
C GLN A 232 1.47 -15.04 0.91
N SER A 233 2.61 -14.38 0.70
CA SER A 233 2.90 -13.69 -0.57
C SER A 233 2.93 -14.66 -1.73
N ILE A 234 3.63 -15.81 -1.59
CA ILE A 234 3.70 -16.85 -2.61
C ILE A 234 2.32 -17.44 -2.89
N ALA A 235 1.59 -17.82 -1.83
CA ALA A 235 0.30 -18.53 -1.97
C ALA A 235 -0.85 -17.63 -2.47
N GLN A 236 -0.76 -16.32 -2.30
CA GLN A 236 -1.83 -15.39 -2.64
C GLN A 236 -1.46 -14.49 -3.82
N ASP A 237 -0.67 -13.44 -3.57
CA ASP A 237 -0.41 -12.41 -4.59
C ASP A 237 0.48 -12.94 -5.74
N PHE A 238 1.48 -13.77 -5.43
CA PHE A 238 2.40 -14.35 -6.40
C PHE A 238 1.96 -15.72 -6.95
N ALA A 239 0.80 -16.23 -6.56
CA ALA A 239 0.26 -17.50 -7.08
C ALA A 239 0.29 -17.60 -8.62
N PRO A 240 0.06 -16.52 -9.41
CA PRO A 240 0.20 -16.58 -10.87
C PRO A 240 1.62 -16.87 -11.38
N LEU A 241 2.63 -16.68 -10.53
CA LEU A 241 4.05 -16.96 -10.81
C LEU A 241 4.59 -18.17 -10.02
N GLU A 242 3.71 -18.96 -9.38
CA GLU A 242 4.10 -20.07 -8.50
C GLU A 242 5.13 -21.01 -9.14
N LYS A 243 4.95 -21.34 -10.43
CA LYS A 243 5.86 -22.25 -11.16
C LYS A 243 7.27 -21.68 -11.40
N THR A 244 7.44 -20.39 -11.26
CA THR A 244 8.71 -19.68 -11.45
C THR A 244 9.24 -19.08 -10.14
N THR A 245 8.62 -19.46 -9.01
CA THR A 245 8.90 -18.94 -7.69
C THR A 245 9.53 -20.00 -6.81
N TYR A 246 10.64 -19.66 -6.15
CA TYR A 246 11.33 -20.51 -5.18
C TYR A 246 11.49 -19.80 -3.83
N LYS A 247 11.25 -20.51 -2.74
CA LYS A 247 11.55 -20.05 -1.37
C LYS A 247 12.93 -20.56 -0.98
N VAL A 248 13.88 -19.64 -0.84
CA VAL A 248 15.30 -19.95 -0.56
C VAL A 248 15.46 -20.64 0.80
N ASP A 249 16.14 -21.77 0.80
CA ASP A 249 16.53 -22.50 1.98
C ASP A 249 17.96 -23.03 1.85
N PHE A 250 18.92 -22.36 2.47
CA PHE A 250 20.34 -22.75 2.43
C PHE A 250 20.66 -24.05 3.19
N SER A 251 19.71 -24.64 3.92
CA SER A 251 19.86 -25.96 4.49
C SER A 251 19.70 -27.09 3.44
N ASP A 252 19.07 -26.77 2.31
CA ASP A 252 18.93 -27.68 1.18
C ASP A 252 20.20 -27.67 0.32
N LYS A 253 20.76 -28.84 0.03
CA LYS A 253 21.95 -29.01 -0.81
C LYS A 253 21.74 -28.57 -2.27
N GLU A 254 20.51 -28.60 -2.75
CA GLU A 254 20.14 -28.18 -4.10
C GLU A 254 19.77 -26.68 -4.19
N CYS A 255 19.85 -25.94 -3.09
CA CYS A 255 19.40 -24.53 -2.99
C CYS A 255 19.94 -23.64 -4.13
N LEU A 256 21.23 -23.70 -4.43
CA LEU A 256 21.82 -22.86 -5.48
C LEU A 256 21.31 -23.25 -6.89
N LYS A 257 21.02 -24.51 -7.11
CA LYS A 257 20.44 -25.00 -8.37
C LYS A 257 18.98 -24.57 -8.50
N GLU A 258 18.21 -24.62 -7.41
CA GLU A 258 16.83 -24.14 -7.37
C GLU A 258 16.78 -22.62 -7.57
N ILE A 259 17.65 -21.84 -6.95
CA ILE A 259 17.80 -20.40 -7.21
C ILE A 259 18.05 -20.15 -8.70
N ALA A 260 18.91 -20.95 -9.33
CA ALA A 260 19.27 -20.79 -10.74
C ALA A 260 18.13 -21.17 -11.70
N SER A 261 17.21 -22.05 -11.28
CA SER A 261 16.11 -22.55 -12.11
C SER A 261 14.83 -21.71 -12.02
N HIS A 262 14.74 -20.78 -11.07
CA HIS A 262 13.56 -19.97 -10.83
C HIS A 262 13.82 -18.47 -11.11
N GLU A 263 12.80 -17.78 -11.62
CA GLU A 263 12.87 -16.36 -11.93
C GLU A 263 12.71 -15.47 -10.67
N VAL A 264 11.89 -15.90 -9.72
CA VAL A 264 11.58 -15.16 -8.48
C VAL A 264 11.98 -15.96 -7.27
N ASN A 265 12.96 -15.47 -6.53
CA ASN A 265 13.49 -16.12 -5.34
C ASN A 265 13.08 -15.33 -4.09
N PHE A 266 12.31 -15.97 -3.20
CA PHE A 266 11.91 -15.39 -1.91
C PHE A 266 12.87 -15.81 -0.82
N ALA A 267 13.40 -14.84 -0.06
CA ALA A 267 14.30 -15.11 1.05
C ALA A 267 13.98 -14.23 2.27
N LEU A 268 14.39 -14.72 3.44
CA LEU A 268 14.39 -13.93 4.65
C LEU A 268 15.79 -13.30 4.86
N TYR A 269 15.81 -12.07 5.38
CA TYR A 269 17.10 -11.38 5.66
C TYR A 269 18.05 -12.24 6.47
N HIS A 270 17.55 -12.84 7.56
CA HIS A 270 18.37 -13.65 8.45
C HIS A 270 18.85 -14.96 7.81
N GLN A 271 18.15 -15.51 6.82
CA GLN A 271 18.63 -16.66 6.06
C GLN A 271 19.75 -16.29 5.09
N MET A 272 19.66 -15.10 4.48
CA MET A 272 20.72 -14.62 3.58
C MET A 272 22.01 -14.34 4.33
N VAL A 273 21.93 -13.78 5.54
CA VAL A 273 23.12 -13.48 6.37
C VAL A 273 23.62 -14.71 7.16
N GLY A 274 22.73 -15.62 7.54
CA GLY A 274 23.04 -16.79 8.36
C GLY A 274 23.17 -16.47 9.85
N GLN A 275 23.38 -17.52 10.65
CA GLN A 275 23.71 -17.40 12.06
C GLN A 275 25.23 -17.09 12.18
N ASN A 276 25.59 -16.17 13.08
CA ASN A 276 26.99 -15.76 13.28
C ASN A 276 27.68 -15.08 12.07
N ASP A 277 26.91 -14.33 11.26
CA ASP A 277 27.44 -13.63 10.08
C ASP A 277 28.11 -14.55 9.04
N GLU A 278 27.55 -15.75 8.80
CA GLU A 278 28.03 -16.72 7.80
C GLU A 278 27.95 -16.21 6.36
N GLU A 279 27.16 -15.13 6.14
CA GLU A 279 26.99 -14.43 4.87
C GLU A 279 26.66 -15.39 3.69
N HIS A 280 25.62 -16.24 3.87
CA HIS A 280 25.20 -17.23 2.87
C HIS A 280 24.96 -16.65 1.48
N PHE A 281 24.57 -15.35 1.41
CA PHE A 281 24.38 -14.66 0.13
C PHE A 281 25.66 -14.64 -0.73
N ARG A 282 26.84 -14.77 -0.16
CA ARG A 282 28.12 -14.81 -0.91
C ARG A 282 28.31 -16.08 -1.74
N GLN A 283 27.50 -17.11 -1.52
CA GLN A 283 27.49 -18.31 -2.34
C GLN A 283 26.87 -18.04 -3.73
N ILE A 284 26.16 -16.91 -3.89
CA ILE A 284 25.52 -16.48 -5.13
C ILE A 284 26.39 -15.37 -5.74
N PRO A 285 26.69 -15.41 -7.07
CA PRO A 285 27.48 -14.36 -7.71
C PRO A 285 26.87 -12.96 -7.51
N PRO A 286 27.66 -11.91 -7.29
CA PRO A 286 27.15 -10.56 -6.97
C PRO A 286 26.31 -9.94 -8.10
N GLU A 287 26.49 -10.35 -9.36
CA GLU A 287 25.71 -9.89 -10.51
C GLU A 287 24.54 -10.82 -10.84
N TYR A 288 24.26 -11.81 -10.01
CA TYR A 288 23.26 -12.83 -10.32
C TYR A 288 21.84 -12.25 -10.40
N PHE A 289 21.41 -11.50 -9.39
CA PHE A 289 20.11 -10.84 -9.39
C PHE A 289 20.15 -9.53 -10.17
N ASP A 290 19.11 -9.26 -10.93
CA ASP A 290 18.94 -8.00 -11.66
C ASP A 290 17.86 -7.09 -11.06
N LEU A 291 17.05 -7.63 -10.12
CA LEU A 291 16.08 -6.90 -9.31
C LEU A 291 16.03 -7.45 -7.89
N ILE A 292 16.03 -6.57 -6.91
CA ILE A 292 15.79 -6.91 -5.51
C ILE A 292 14.61 -6.07 -5.00
N VAL A 293 13.60 -6.74 -4.45
CA VAL A 293 12.48 -6.11 -3.75
C VAL A 293 12.63 -6.36 -2.26
N VAL A 294 12.62 -5.29 -1.47
CA VAL A 294 12.79 -5.32 -0.01
C VAL A 294 11.47 -4.92 0.63
N ASP A 295 10.74 -5.89 1.17
CA ASP A 295 9.47 -5.62 1.86
C ASP A 295 9.72 -5.19 3.31
N GLU A 296 8.91 -4.25 3.80
CA GLU A 296 9.02 -3.66 5.15
C GLU A 296 10.44 -3.16 5.49
N CYS A 297 11.09 -2.47 4.54
CA CYS A 297 12.48 -2.03 4.64
C CYS A 297 12.78 -1.06 5.81
N HIS A 298 11.73 -0.62 6.55
CA HIS A 298 11.87 0.17 7.79
C HIS A 298 12.08 -0.68 9.04
N ARG A 299 11.85 -1.99 8.97
CA ARG A 299 11.93 -2.89 10.12
C ARG A 299 13.37 -3.35 10.36
N GLY A 300 13.71 -3.48 11.62
CA GLY A 300 14.97 -4.02 12.11
C GLY A 300 15.53 -3.19 13.27
N SER A 301 16.31 -3.87 14.14
CA SER A 301 17.22 -3.21 15.08
C SER A 301 18.39 -2.58 14.30
N ALA A 302 19.17 -1.69 14.92
CA ALA A 302 20.36 -1.12 14.27
C ALA A 302 21.34 -2.22 13.75
N LYS A 303 21.32 -3.42 14.33
CA LYS A 303 22.09 -4.58 13.89
C LYS A 303 21.43 -5.27 12.68
N GLU A 304 20.10 -5.39 12.66
CA GLU A 304 19.35 -5.97 11.53
C GLU A 304 19.32 -5.03 10.32
N ASP A 305 19.25 -3.71 10.55
CA ASP A 305 19.42 -2.70 9.51
C ASP A 305 20.79 -2.81 8.80
N SER A 306 21.83 -3.28 9.51
CA SER A 306 23.12 -3.56 8.90
C SER A 306 23.12 -4.84 8.05
N ASN A 307 22.25 -5.80 8.35
CA ASN A 307 22.25 -7.12 7.71
C ASN A 307 21.61 -7.08 6.32
N TRP A 308 20.40 -6.51 6.17
CA TRP A 308 19.81 -6.39 4.83
C TRP A 308 20.62 -5.44 3.94
N ARG A 309 21.25 -4.41 4.52
CA ARG A 309 22.12 -3.49 3.80
C ARG A 309 23.34 -4.19 3.24
N LYS A 310 23.99 -5.10 3.99
CA LYS A 310 25.09 -5.94 3.49
C LYS A 310 24.69 -6.74 2.25
N VAL A 311 23.49 -7.33 2.25
CA VAL A 311 22.96 -8.07 1.10
C VAL A 311 22.77 -7.15 -0.11
N LEU A 312 22.18 -5.96 0.09
CA LEU A 312 21.96 -5.00 -0.99
C LEU A 312 23.27 -4.40 -1.53
N GLU A 313 24.24 -4.14 -0.68
CA GLU A 313 25.56 -3.66 -1.09
C GLU A 313 26.33 -4.72 -1.87
N TYR A 314 26.20 -5.99 -1.50
CA TYR A 314 26.81 -7.09 -2.24
C TYR A 314 26.20 -7.25 -3.64
N PHE A 315 24.88 -7.18 -3.78
CA PHE A 315 24.19 -7.22 -5.06
C PHE A 315 23.95 -5.81 -5.63
N SER A 316 24.95 -4.95 -5.56
CA SER A 316 24.84 -3.52 -5.93
C SER A 316 24.54 -3.26 -7.40
N SER A 317 24.78 -4.24 -8.28
CA SER A 317 24.44 -4.20 -9.71
C SER A 317 22.93 -4.34 -9.98
N ALA A 318 22.18 -4.92 -9.04
CA ALA A 318 20.74 -5.09 -9.13
C ALA A 318 20.00 -3.76 -8.95
N THR A 319 18.90 -3.60 -9.66
CA THR A 319 17.92 -2.57 -9.30
C THR A 319 17.25 -2.94 -7.99
N GLN A 320 17.08 -1.98 -7.07
CA GLN A 320 16.62 -2.24 -5.71
C GLN A 320 15.41 -1.39 -5.38
N ILE A 321 14.32 -2.04 -4.97
CA ILE A 321 13.07 -1.40 -4.58
C ILE A 321 12.86 -1.64 -3.09
N GLY A 322 12.88 -0.58 -2.28
CA GLY A 322 12.44 -0.61 -0.89
C GLY A 322 10.93 -0.31 -0.80
N MET A 323 10.20 -1.12 -0.05
CA MET A 323 8.78 -0.92 0.21
C MET A 323 8.54 -0.78 1.71
N THR A 324 7.78 0.25 2.11
CA THR A 324 7.49 0.51 3.52
C THR A 324 6.16 1.22 3.72
N ALA A 325 5.54 1.03 4.88
CA ALA A 325 4.39 1.85 5.29
C ALA A 325 4.82 3.16 5.97
N THR A 326 5.98 3.14 6.64
CA THR A 326 6.53 4.24 7.43
C THR A 326 8.02 4.33 7.16
N PRO A 327 8.49 5.27 6.33
CA PRO A 327 9.92 5.46 6.15
C PRO A 327 10.56 5.82 7.48
N LYS A 328 11.68 5.20 7.78
CA LYS A 328 12.41 5.44 9.02
C LYS A 328 13.38 6.60 8.79
N GLU A 329 13.22 7.66 9.57
CA GLU A 329 14.13 8.79 9.63
C GLU A 329 14.71 8.86 11.05
N SER A 330 15.87 8.30 11.25
CA SER A 330 16.62 8.46 12.50
C SER A 330 18.06 8.88 12.18
N GLU A 331 18.73 9.56 13.11
CA GLU A 331 20.11 10.03 12.93
C GLU A 331 21.12 8.97 12.47
N LYS A 332 20.79 7.67 12.62
CA LYS A 332 21.68 6.56 12.29
C LYS A 332 21.25 5.72 11.10
N VAL A 333 19.96 5.76 10.70
CA VAL A 333 19.44 4.93 9.62
C VAL A 333 18.28 5.66 8.96
N SER A 334 18.46 6.03 7.71
CA SER A 334 17.41 6.59 6.87
C SER A 334 17.20 5.72 5.64
N ASN A 335 15.96 5.34 5.36
CA ASN A 335 15.62 4.66 4.11
C ASN A 335 15.77 5.59 2.91
N ILE A 336 15.54 6.90 3.12
CA ILE A 336 15.69 7.94 2.10
C ILE A 336 17.16 8.09 1.70
N ASP A 337 18.10 8.02 2.65
CA ASP A 337 19.54 8.10 2.34
C ASP A 337 20.02 6.94 1.47
N TYR A 338 19.39 5.76 1.58
CA TYR A 338 19.78 4.61 0.80
C TYR A 338 19.07 4.52 -0.56
N PHE A 339 17.74 4.64 -0.56
CA PHE A 339 16.91 4.45 -1.75
C PHE A 339 16.64 5.74 -2.53
N GLY A 340 16.87 6.92 -1.93
CA GLY A 340 16.49 8.22 -2.44
C GLY A 340 15.05 8.59 -2.07
N GLU A 341 14.61 9.75 -2.57
CA GLU A 341 13.23 10.22 -2.40
C GLU A 341 12.23 9.20 -2.93
N PRO A 342 11.09 9.01 -2.26
CA PRO A 342 10.07 8.07 -2.70
C PRO A 342 9.57 8.37 -4.11
N VAL A 343 9.56 7.36 -4.98
CA VAL A 343 8.96 7.47 -6.32
C VAL A 343 7.44 7.61 -6.25
N TYR A 344 6.84 7.11 -5.18
CA TYR A 344 5.42 7.27 -4.90
C TYR A 344 5.12 7.14 -3.40
N ILE A 345 4.16 7.97 -2.94
CA ILE A 345 3.67 7.95 -1.56
C ILE A 345 2.15 7.81 -1.58
N TYR A 346 1.63 6.81 -0.90
CA TYR A 346 0.21 6.69 -0.57
C TYR A 346 0.04 6.55 0.95
N SER A 347 -0.31 7.65 1.58
CA SER A 347 -0.35 7.79 3.03
C SER A 347 -1.60 7.14 3.64
N LEU A 348 -1.53 6.84 4.95
CA LEU A 348 -2.69 6.40 5.74
C LEU A 348 -3.85 7.41 5.65
N LYS A 349 -3.54 8.70 5.68
CA LYS A 349 -4.55 9.77 5.56
C LYS A 349 -5.29 9.68 4.23
N GLN A 350 -4.57 9.56 3.12
CA GLN A 350 -5.18 9.40 1.78
C GLN A 350 -6.06 8.15 1.74
N GLY A 351 -5.56 7.01 2.25
CA GLY A 351 -6.33 5.76 2.28
C GLY A 351 -7.64 5.85 3.07
N ILE A 352 -7.65 6.62 4.16
CA ILE A 352 -8.86 6.89 4.94
C ILE A 352 -9.80 7.85 4.19
N GLU A 353 -9.27 8.92 3.59
CA GLU A 353 -10.06 9.89 2.81
C GLU A 353 -10.71 9.25 1.59
N ASP A 354 -10.02 8.35 0.92
CA ASP A 354 -10.54 7.59 -0.22
C ASP A 354 -11.50 6.47 0.21
N GLY A 355 -11.52 6.12 1.49
CA GLY A 355 -12.38 5.07 2.05
C GLY A 355 -11.88 3.65 1.86
N PHE A 356 -10.64 3.47 1.41
CA PHE A 356 -10.00 2.15 1.30
C PHE A 356 -9.46 1.64 2.64
N LEU A 357 -9.16 2.56 3.56
CA LEU A 357 -8.76 2.23 4.92
C LEU A 357 -9.80 2.75 5.93
N ALA A 358 -9.95 2.00 7.01
CA ALA A 358 -10.84 2.39 8.11
C ALA A 358 -10.23 3.57 8.89
N PRO A 359 -11.03 4.55 9.32
CA PRO A 359 -10.58 5.55 10.25
C PRO A 359 -10.33 4.94 11.62
N PHE A 360 -9.48 5.58 12.42
CA PHE A 360 -9.20 5.16 13.79
C PHE A 360 -9.38 6.33 14.76
N LYS A 361 -9.58 5.98 16.03
CA LYS A 361 -9.60 6.93 17.14
C LYS A 361 -8.54 6.48 18.16
N VAL A 362 -7.68 7.40 18.56
CA VAL A 362 -6.71 7.17 19.63
C VAL A 362 -7.32 7.60 20.94
N ILE A 363 -7.32 6.71 21.93
CA ILE A 363 -7.70 7.00 23.31
C ILE A 363 -6.45 6.76 24.15
N ASN A 364 -5.92 7.83 24.74
CA ASN A 364 -4.81 7.73 25.66
C ASN A 364 -5.36 7.53 27.09
N ILE A 365 -4.98 6.42 27.72
CA ILE A 365 -5.28 6.13 29.10
C ILE A 365 -4.00 6.34 29.89
N THR A 366 -4.00 7.32 30.78
CA THR A 366 -2.88 7.61 31.68
C THR A 366 -3.18 7.08 33.07
N THR A 367 -2.22 6.40 33.64
CA THR A 367 -2.30 5.90 35.04
C THR A 367 -1.41 6.76 35.92
N ASN A 368 -1.66 6.75 37.24
CA ASN A 368 -0.80 7.40 38.23
C ASN A 368 0.59 6.75 38.35
N ILE A 369 0.74 5.56 37.79
CA ILE A 369 2.01 4.82 37.62
C ILE A 369 2.40 4.93 36.14
N GLY A 370 3.03 6.04 35.79
CA GLY A 370 3.45 6.35 34.40
C GLY A 370 4.88 6.88 34.37
N ASP A 371 5.15 7.72 33.39
CA ASP A 371 6.46 8.40 33.28
C ASP A 371 6.72 9.27 34.52
N GLY A 372 7.91 9.11 35.12
CA GLY A 372 8.29 9.87 36.31
C GLY A 372 7.86 9.26 37.64
N TRP A 373 7.29 8.06 37.65
CA TRP A 373 6.92 7.38 38.89
C TRP A 373 8.16 6.94 39.69
N ARG A 374 8.06 7.03 41.04
CA ARG A 374 9.08 6.59 41.98
C ARG A 374 8.47 5.72 43.05
N PRO A 375 9.06 4.55 43.40
CA PRO A 375 8.53 3.69 44.44
C PRO A 375 8.61 4.39 45.82
N TYR A 376 7.70 3.99 46.73
CA TYR A 376 7.89 4.32 48.14
C TYR A 376 8.91 3.36 48.75
N TYR A 377 9.52 3.80 49.86
CA TYR A 377 10.55 3.01 50.55
C TYR A 377 10.03 1.62 50.94
N GLY A 378 10.77 0.58 50.51
CA GLY A 378 10.43 -0.82 50.78
C GLY A 378 9.33 -1.41 49.88
N GLN A 379 8.88 -0.72 48.86
CA GLN A 379 7.93 -1.26 47.90
C GLN A 379 8.57 -2.42 47.12
N THR A 380 7.78 -3.50 46.93
CA THR A 380 8.24 -4.70 46.23
C THR A 380 7.51 -4.88 44.88
N ASP A 381 8.20 -5.54 43.96
CA ASP A 381 7.62 -6.06 42.73
C ASP A 381 6.76 -7.32 43.00
N ILE A 382 6.17 -7.92 41.96
CA ILE A 382 5.33 -9.12 42.07
C ILE A 382 6.10 -10.35 42.56
N TYR A 383 7.43 -10.35 42.48
CA TYR A 383 8.29 -11.45 42.95
C TYR A 383 8.78 -11.23 44.37
N GLY A 384 8.37 -10.13 45.01
CA GLY A 384 8.80 -9.77 46.36
C GLY A 384 10.16 -9.09 46.43
N ASN A 385 10.79 -8.75 45.31
CA ASN A 385 12.04 -8.00 45.29
C ASN A 385 11.79 -6.53 45.59
N VAL A 386 12.62 -5.94 46.47
CA VAL A 386 12.54 -4.50 46.74
C VAL A 386 12.87 -3.71 45.46
N ILE A 387 11.97 -2.80 45.11
CA ILE A 387 12.13 -1.98 43.94
C ILE A 387 13.20 -0.92 44.23
N GLU A 388 14.15 -0.75 43.31
CA GLU A 388 15.22 0.24 43.40
C GLU A 388 14.64 1.65 43.45
N ASP A 389 15.16 2.49 44.36
CA ASP A 389 14.71 3.89 44.51
C ASP A 389 15.26 4.77 43.37
N ARG A 390 14.58 4.75 42.23
CA ARG A 390 14.85 5.61 41.06
C ARG A 390 13.56 6.04 40.38
N ILE A 391 13.66 6.94 39.43
CA ILE A 391 12.54 7.34 38.57
C ILE A 391 12.36 6.28 37.47
N TYR A 392 11.13 5.78 37.32
CA TYR A 392 10.72 4.83 36.32
C TYR A 392 9.85 5.50 35.25
N ASN A 393 10.03 5.04 34.00
CA ASN A 393 9.30 5.52 32.83
C ASN A 393 8.52 4.34 32.21
N ASN A 394 7.63 4.65 31.26
CA ASN A 394 6.78 3.65 30.62
C ASN A 394 7.56 2.48 29.99
N ARG A 395 8.83 2.67 29.63
CA ARG A 395 9.71 1.61 29.06
C ARG A 395 10.25 0.63 30.12
N ASP A 396 10.21 0.98 31.38
CA ASP A 396 10.71 0.14 32.47
C ASP A 396 9.67 -0.92 32.90
N TYR A 397 8.39 -0.62 32.73
CA TYR A 397 7.32 -1.52 33.17
C TYR A 397 7.23 -2.76 32.29
N ASP A 398 6.92 -3.89 32.97
CA ASP A 398 6.75 -5.21 32.37
C ASP A 398 8.04 -5.81 31.75
N TYR A 399 9.16 -5.09 31.86
CA TYR A 399 10.52 -5.55 31.57
C TYR A 399 11.41 -5.55 32.80
N ASN A 400 11.66 -4.36 33.38
CA ASN A 400 12.54 -4.17 34.52
C ASN A 400 11.80 -4.23 35.85
N ILE A 401 10.51 -3.88 35.84
CA ILE A 401 9.64 -3.87 37.01
C ILE A 401 8.24 -4.32 36.62
N ILE A 402 7.66 -5.19 37.43
CA ILE A 402 6.33 -5.73 37.22
C ILE A 402 5.46 -5.40 38.42
N LEU A 403 4.39 -4.65 38.19
CA LEU A 403 3.43 -4.22 39.20
C LEU A 403 2.05 -4.83 38.89
N GLN A 404 1.56 -5.69 39.78
CA GLN A 404 0.26 -6.34 39.59
C GLN A 404 -0.89 -5.33 39.54
N ASP A 405 -0.85 -4.31 40.41
CA ASP A 405 -1.86 -3.24 40.43
C ASP A 405 -2.01 -2.53 39.07
N ARG A 406 -0.90 -2.35 38.32
CA ARG A 406 -0.92 -1.75 36.99
C ARG A 406 -1.61 -2.66 35.98
N ILE A 407 -1.33 -3.96 36.01
CA ILE A 407 -1.97 -4.96 35.15
C ILE A 407 -3.47 -5.01 35.40
N ASP A 408 -3.87 -5.05 36.69
CA ASP A 408 -5.27 -5.10 37.12
C ASP A 408 -6.03 -3.82 36.71
N GLU A 409 -5.39 -2.66 36.81
CA GLU A 409 -5.96 -1.38 36.39
C GLU A 409 -6.15 -1.31 34.87
N VAL A 410 -5.15 -1.71 34.09
CA VAL A 410 -5.28 -1.77 32.62
C VAL A 410 -6.39 -2.74 32.21
N ALA A 411 -6.47 -3.90 32.83
CA ALA A 411 -7.54 -4.88 32.58
C ALA A 411 -8.92 -4.31 32.94
N ARG A 412 -9.01 -3.50 34.01
CA ARG A 412 -10.24 -2.79 34.41
C ARG A 412 -10.68 -1.81 33.33
N GLU A 413 -9.78 -0.94 32.90
CA GLU A 413 -10.06 0.10 31.89
C GLU A 413 -10.50 -0.52 30.54
N ILE A 414 -9.80 -1.56 30.08
CA ILE A 414 -10.19 -2.29 28.87
C ILE A 414 -11.59 -2.89 29.02
N THR A 415 -11.87 -3.54 30.16
CA THR A 415 -13.17 -4.16 30.42
C THR A 415 -14.30 -3.13 30.45
N GLU A 416 -14.10 -1.99 31.11
CA GLU A 416 -15.09 -0.91 31.19
C GLU A 416 -15.33 -0.28 29.80
N TYR A 417 -14.27 -0.08 29.01
CA TYR A 417 -14.41 0.40 27.63
C TYR A 417 -15.24 -0.57 26.78
N LEU A 418 -14.94 -1.88 26.84
CA LEU A 418 -15.69 -2.89 26.10
C LEU A 418 -17.15 -2.99 26.56
N LYS A 419 -17.42 -2.86 27.87
CA LYS A 419 -18.81 -2.81 28.41
C LYS A 419 -19.57 -1.59 27.92
N SER A 420 -18.90 -0.46 27.71
CA SER A 420 -19.52 0.78 27.21
C SER A 420 -19.76 0.79 25.69
N THR A 421 -19.13 -0.12 24.96
CA THR A 421 -19.21 -0.22 23.48
C THR A 421 -19.84 -1.54 23.06
N ASP A 422 -19.03 -2.57 22.87
CA ASP A 422 -19.45 -3.93 22.54
C ASP A 422 -18.45 -4.92 23.14
N ARG A 423 -18.92 -5.76 24.06
CA ARG A 423 -18.09 -6.77 24.74
C ARG A 423 -17.55 -7.85 23.80
N MET A 424 -18.18 -8.05 22.65
CA MET A 424 -17.72 -9.01 21.60
C MET A 424 -16.88 -8.35 20.51
N GLN A 425 -16.56 -7.05 20.66
CA GLN A 425 -15.69 -6.35 19.72
C GLN A 425 -14.31 -7.04 19.66
N LYS A 426 -13.84 -7.35 18.44
CA LYS A 426 -12.52 -7.93 18.22
C LYS A 426 -11.44 -7.01 18.78
N THR A 427 -10.67 -7.51 19.74
CA THR A 427 -9.68 -6.74 20.48
C THR A 427 -8.35 -7.47 20.47
N ILE A 428 -7.26 -6.74 20.19
CA ILE A 428 -5.89 -7.24 20.28
C ILE A 428 -5.15 -6.42 21.33
N ILE A 429 -4.51 -7.09 22.28
CA ILE A 429 -3.72 -6.48 23.35
C ILE A 429 -2.26 -6.90 23.16
N PHE A 430 -1.39 -5.92 22.87
CA PHE A 430 0.04 -6.15 22.75
C PHE A 430 0.70 -6.05 24.12
N CYS A 431 1.41 -7.10 24.49
CA CYS A 431 2.11 -7.23 25.77
C CYS A 431 3.64 -7.20 25.54
N ALA A 432 4.39 -6.76 26.57
CA ALA A 432 5.84 -6.62 26.50
C ALA A 432 6.57 -7.98 26.47
N SER A 433 6.01 -9.01 27.09
CA SER A 433 6.57 -10.37 27.17
C SER A 433 5.45 -11.41 27.18
N GLU A 434 5.81 -12.70 27.00
CA GLU A 434 4.88 -13.82 27.10
C GLU A 434 4.28 -13.94 28.52
N ASP A 435 5.09 -13.65 29.53
CA ASP A 435 4.64 -13.64 30.94
C ASP A 435 3.68 -12.48 31.21
N HIS A 436 3.95 -11.28 30.66
CA HIS A 436 2.99 -10.16 30.71
C HIS A 436 1.67 -10.53 30.01
N ALA A 437 1.73 -11.20 28.85
CA ALA A 437 0.53 -11.64 28.14
C ALA A 437 -0.30 -12.61 28.96
N GLU A 438 0.33 -13.55 29.70
CA GLU A 438 -0.38 -14.49 30.58
C GLU A 438 -1.04 -13.78 31.77
N ARG A 439 -0.34 -12.86 32.43
CA ARG A 439 -0.91 -12.09 33.56
C ARG A 439 -2.07 -11.21 33.09
N MET A 440 -1.93 -10.54 31.96
CA MET A 440 -3.01 -9.74 31.39
C MET A 440 -4.23 -10.60 31.05
N ARG A 441 -4.02 -11.79 30.45
CA ARG A 441 -5.08 -12.75 30.17
C ARG A 441 -5.84 -13.14 31.45
N ILE A 442 -5.11 -13.49 32.50
CA ILE A 442 -5.71 -13.87 33.82
C ILE A 442 -6.52 -12.70 34.38
N ALA A 443 -5.97 -11.48 34.37
CA ALA A 443 -6.65 -10.29 34.89
C ALA A 443 -7.96 -10.00 34.12
N LEU A 444 -7.94 -10.14 32.79
CA LEU A 444 -9.11 -9.96 31.92
C LEU A 444 -10.17 -11.06 32.14
N ILE A 445 -9.77 -12.33 32.25
CA ILE A 445 -10.66 -13.46 32.53
C ILE A 445 -11.38 -13.24 33.85
N ASN A 446 -10.65 -12.86 34.90
CA ASN A 446 -11.23 -12.63 36.22
C ASN A 446 -12.28 -11.51 36.24
N ARG A 447 -12.09 -10.47 35.39
CA ARG A 447 -13.04 -9.35 35.28
C ARG A 447 -14.21 -9.63 34.32
N ASN A 448 -14.09 -10.64 33.46
CA ASN A 448 -15.08 -11.03 32.46
C ASN A 448 -15.48 -12.50 32.60
N SER A 449 -15.54 -13.01 33.84
CA SER A 449 -15.84 -14.42 34.14
C SER A 449 -17.21 -14.90 33.64
N ASP A 450 -18.17 -14.00 33.50
CA ASP A 450 -19.47 -14.23 32.89
C ASP A 450 -19.32 -14.58 31.39
N MET A 451 -18.57 -13.79 30.65
CA MET A 451 -18.31 -14.02 29.21
C MET A 451 -17.49 -15.30 28.96
N VAL A 452 -16.50 -15.55 29.81
CA VAL A 452 -15.66 -16.77 29.73
C VAL A 452 -16.45 -18.04 30.03
N LYS A 453 -17.47 -17.99 30.90
CA LYS A 453 -18.39 -19.12 31.13
C LYS A 453 -19.21 -19.46 29.91
N GLU A 454 -19.62 -18.46 29.14
CA GLU A 454 -20.39 -18.63 27.90
C GLU A 454 -19.50 -19.04 26.73
N ASN A 455 -18.30 -18.45 26.67
CA ASN A 455 -17.30 -18.72 25.60
C ASN A 455 -15.91 -18.85 26.23
N PRO A 456 -15.37 -20.07 26.40
CA PRO A 456 -14.03 -20.29 26.94
C PRO A 456 -12.90 -19.62 26.18
N ASP A 457 -13.11 -19.33 24.87
CA ASP A 457 -12.16 -18.64 24.00
C ASP A 457 -12.36 -17.11 23.96
N TYR A 458 -13.17 -16.55 24.88
CA TYR A 458 -13.39 -15.10 24.95
C TYR A 458 -12.10 -14.28 25.12
N CYS A 459 -11.13 -14.81 25.86
CA CYS A 459 -9.83 -14.18 26.05
C CYS A 459 -8.72 -15.24 25.94
N VAL A 460 -7.98 -15.22 24.85
CA VAL A 460 -6.91 -16.19 24.58
C VAL A 460 -5.55 -15.49 24.51
N ARG A 461 -4.50 -16.20 24.94
CA ARG A 461 -3.12 -15.79 24.72
C ARG A 461 -2.63 -16.36 23.39
N ILE A 462 -1.90 -15.55 22.63
CA ILE A 462 -1.25 -15.95 21.39
C ILE A 462 0.20 -15.48 21.47
N THR A 463 1.14 -16.40 21.61
CA THR A 463 2.58 -16.11 21.69
C THR A 463 3.37 -16.99 20.73
N GLY A 464 4.65 -16.65 20.50
CA GLY A 464 5.50 -17.42 19.60
C GLY A 464 5.76 -18.85 20.06
N SER A 465 5.68 -19.11 21.38
CA SER A 465 5.87 -20.43 22.00
C SER A 465 4.58 -21.29 21.98
N ASP A 466 3.41 -20.71 21.72
CA ASP A 466 2.14 -21.44 21.74
C ASP A 466 1.97 -22.30 20.47
N VAL A 467 1.87 -23.63 20.68
CA VAL A 467 1.69 -24.60 19.59
C VAL A 467 0.41 -24.35 18.80
N TYR A 468 -0.65 -23.85 19.47
CA TYR A 468 -1.96 -23.55 18.88
C TYR A 468 -2.07 -22.14 18.26
N ALA A 469 -1.05 -21.29 18.40
CA ALA A 469 -1.07 -19.93 17.88
C ALA A 469 -1.22 -19.87 16.34
N LYS A 470 -0.85 -20.94 15.64
CA LYS A 470 -0.96 -21.05 14.18
C LYS A 470 -2.34 -21.54 13.69
N SER A 471 -3.18 -22.06 14.58
CA SER A 471 -4.50 -22.63 14.22
C SER A 471 -5.67 -21.75 14.64
N LYS A 472 -5.45 -20.71 15.41
CA LYS A 472 -6.43 -19.70 15.86
C LYS A 472 -6.18 -18.35 15.20
#